data_3f188bca4ca486802364a76db1a947a8
#
_entry.id   3f188bca4ca486802364a76db1a947a8
#
_cell.length_a   1.000
_cell.length_b   1.000
_cell.length_c   1.000
_cell.angle_alpha   90.00
_cell.angle_beta   90.00
_cell.angle_gamma   90.00
#
_symmetry.space_group_name_H-M   'P 1'
#
loop_
_entity.id
_entity.type
_entity.pdbx_description
1 polymer ?
#
loop_
_entity_poly.entity_id
_entity_poly.type
_entity_poly.pdbx_seq_one_letter_code
_entity_poly.pdbx_strand_id
1 'polypeptide(L)'
;MHFPSAWVLSLLLSGAIIPTAAIALTVSSTFDVTATIQRGCVFGTSTATSQPNMGTLDFGTRSATATNVDIASTSGGGSIVATCTPGTSAIIELGYGANGGSSAQRYLKNAAGTRLLAYQLYRDAARTQVWGTGSLALSIVSFPATTQTYTVYARYFGGTPLPPAGVYTDNVTVSLTY
;
A
#
# COMPACT_ATOMS: atom_id res chain seq x y z
N MET A 1 21.36 -2.89 -117.72
CA MET A 1 21.93 -2.20 -117.14
C MET A 1 21.33 -1.07 -116.32
N HIS A 2 20.28 -0.98 -115.67
CA HIS A 2 19.81 0.07 -114.84
C HIS A 2 19.20 -0.52 -113.56
N PHE A 3 19.74 -0.19 -112.45
CA PHE A 3 19.14 -0.45 -111.14
C PHE A 3 18.08 0.59 -110.80
N PRO A 4 17.04 0.21 -110.09
CA PRO A 4 16.36 1.11 -109.26
C PRO A 4 16.46 0.76 -107.74
N SER A 5 16.73 1.75 -106.98
CA SER A 5 16.83 1.79 -105.54
C SER A 5 15.50 1.49 -104.84
N ALA A 6 15.51 0.55 -103.91
CA ALA A 6 14.38 0.29 -103.04
C ALA A 6 14.56 1.11 -101.72
N TRP A 7 13.64 1.96 -101.42
CA TRP A 7 13.55 2.70 -100.15
C TRP A 7 12.89 1.79 -99.12
N VAL A 8 13.58 1.44 -98.07
CA VAL A 8 13.03 0.78 -96.91
C VAL A 8 12.55 1.80 -95.89
N LEU A 9 11.24 1.89 -95.72
CA LEU A 9 10.64 2.76 -94.74
C LEU A 9 10.61 2.02 -93.41
N SER A 10 11.46 2.45 -92.49
CA SER A 10 11.56 1.90 -91.13
C SER A 10 10.47 2.56 -90.24
N LEU A 11 9.41 1.79 -89.90
CA LEU A 11 8.37 2.17 -88.98
C LEU A 11 8.83 1.99 -87.56
N LEU A 12 9.21 3.10 -86.81
CA LEU A 12 9.46 3.12 -85.40
C LEU A 12 8.15 2.98 -84.64
N LEU A 13 7.87 1.81 -84.11
CA LEU A 13 6.75 1.58 -83.19
C LEU A 13 7.13 2.05 -81.84
N SER A 14 6.75 3.31 -81.42
CA SER A 14 6.90 3.82 -80.07
C SER A 14 5.89 3.16 -79.12
N GLY A 15 6.35 2.10 -78.42
CA GLY A 15 5.55 1.47 -77.35
C GLY A 15 5.41 2.42 -76.16
N ALA A 16 4.22 2.96 -75.92
CA ALA A 16 3.87 3.68 -74.70
C ALA A 16 3.85 2.70 -73.52
N ILE A 17 4.82 2.79 -72.60
CA ILE A 17 4.80 2.09 -71.32
C ILE A 17 3.81 2.80 -70.44
N ILE A 18 2.62 2.24 -70.23
CA ILE A 18 1.62 2.71 -69.27
C ILE A 18 2.05 2.20 -67.89
N PRO A 19 2.37 3.08 -66.93
CA PRO A 19 2.67 2.66 -65.58
C PRO A 19 1.37 2.09 -64.94
N THR A 20 1.36 0.80 -64.68
CA THR A 20 0.31 0.19 -63.84
C THR A 20 0.50 0.64 -62.41
N ALA A 21 -0.39 1.52 -61.90
CA ALA A 21 -0.42 1.89 -60.49
C ALA A 21 -0.75 0.63 -59.67
N ALA A 22 0.19 0.20 -58.84
CA ALA A 22 -0.06 -0.86 -57.86
C ALA A 22 -1.01 -0.33 -56.80
N ILE A 23 -2.24 -0.85 -56.75
CA ILE A 23 -3.21 -0.55 -55.71
C ILE A 23 -2.79 -1.34 -54.45
N ALA A 24 -2.32 -0.66 -53.43
CA ALA A 24 -2.04 -1.29 -52.13
C ALA A 24 -3.38 -1.68 -51.49
N LEU A 25 -3.62 -2.99 -51.35
CA LEU A 25 -4.76 -3.50 -50.59
C LEU A 25 -4.35 -3.60 -49.12
N THR A 26 -5.08 -2.89 -48.24
CA THR A 26 -4.91 -3.01 -46.81
C THR A 26 -5.95 -3.99 -46.25
N VAL A 27 -5.49 -5.03 -45.56
CA VAL A 27 -6.34 -5.93 -44.80
C VAL A 27 -6.17 -5.61 -43.32
N SER A 28 -7.28 -5.34 -42.64
CA SER A 28 -7.29 -5.08 -41.16
C SER A 28 -8.15 -6.13 -40.49
N SER A 29 -7.75 -6.50 -39.27
CA SER A 29 -8.51 -7.35 -38.36
C SER A 29 -8.42 -6.80 -36.98
N THR A 30 -9.40 -7.06 -36.13
CA THR A 30 -9.47 -6.65 -34.75
C THR A 30 -9.33 -7.87 -33.85
N PHE A 31 -8.77 -7.66 -32.63
CA PHE A 31 -8.78 -8.64 -31.57
C PHE A 31 -9.20 -7.93 -30.26
N ASP A 32 -9.86 -8.67 -29.39
CA ASP A 32 -10.29 -8.16 -28.09
C ASP A 32 -9.16 -8.26 -27.07
N VAL A 33 -8.95 -7.19 -26.31
CA VAL A 33 -8.05 -7.15 -25.15
C VAL A 33 -8.90 -6.97 -23.91
N THR A 34 -8.86 -7.94 -23.00
CA THR A 34 -9.66 -7.92 -21.78
C THR A 34 -8.75 -8.02 -20.56
N ALA A 35 -9.14 -7.37 -19.45
CA ALA A 35 -8.52 -7.51 -18.13
C ALA A 35 -9.60 -7.49 -17.06
N THR A 36 -9.44 -8.32 -16.04
CA THR A 36 -10.31 -8.30 -14.86
C THR A 36 -9.51 -7.82 -13.67
N ILE A 37 -9.98 -6.75 -13.03
CA ILE A 37 -9.39 -6.21 -11.80
C ILE A 37 -10.18 -6.76 -10.62
N GLN A 38 -9.49 -7.46 -9.73
CA GLN A 38 -10.07 -7.93 -8.46
C GLN A 38 -9.79 -6.94 -7.34
N ARG A 39 -10.66 -6.97 -6.32
CA ARG A 39 -10.45 -6.20 -5.10
C ARG A 39 -9.28 -6.79 -4.33
N GLY A 40 -8.46 -5.91 -3.76
CA GLY A 40 -7.32 -6.32 -2.96
C GLY A 40 -6.83 -5.19 -2.09
N CYS A 41 -6.20 -5.54 -0.95
CA CYS A 41 -5.54 -4.61 -0.06
C CYS A 41 -4.15 -5.14 0.31
N VAL A 42 -3.23 -4.20 0.54
CA VAL A 42 -1.88 -4.50 1.05
C VAL A 42 -1.49 -3.48 2.10
N PHE A 43 -0.63 -3.87 3.02
CA PHE A 43 0.08 -2.92 3.85
C PHE A 43 1.24 -2.30 3.05
N GLY A 44 1.46 -0.98 3.24
CA GLY A 44 2.45 -0.23 2.47
C GLY A 44 1.94 0.21 1.11
N THR A 45 2.89 0.52 0.20
CA THR A 45 2.62 1.01 -1.17
C THR A 45 2.80 -0.07 -2.23
N SER A 46 3.22 -1.27 -1.86
CA SER A 46 3.68 -2.34 -2.76
C SER A 46 2.79 -3.58 -2.63
N THR A 47 2.68 -4.32 -3.72
CA THR A 47 2.10 -5.67 -3.77
C THR A 47 3.02 -6.75 -3.19
N ALA A 48 4.02 -6.37 -2.41
CA ALA A 48 4.99 -7.29 -1.83
C ALA A 48 4.31 -8.37 -0.99
N THR A 49 4.70 -9.61 -1.21
CA THR A 49 4.19 -10.80 -0.51
C THR A 49 4.67 -10.92 0.93
N SER A 50 5.61 -10.08 1.36
CA SER A 50 6.10 -10.04 2.73
C SER A 50 5.34 -9.01 3.56
N GLN A 51 4.97 -9.39 4.78
CA GLN A 51 4.37 -8.47 5.76
C GLN A 51 5.34 -7.33 6.06
N PRO A 52 5.01 -6.06 5.74
CA PRO A 52 5.91 -4.97 6.03
C PRO A 52 6.00 -4.76 7.55
N ASN A 53 7.22 -4.52 8.04
CA ASN A 53 7.41 -4.03 9.39
C ASN A 53 6.92 -2.57 9.45
N MET A 54 5.94 -2.30 10.31
CA MET A 54 5.39 -0.95 10.52
C MET A 54 6.35 -0.04 11.30
N GLY A 55 7.50 -0.56 11.73
CA GLY A 55 8.45 0.14 12.59
C GLY A 55 8.11 0.05 14.07
N THR A 56 8.74 0.90 14.85
CA THR A 56 8.58 0.93 16.32
C THR A 56 7.95 2.24 16.75
N LEU A 57 6.88 2.14 17.51
CA LEU A 57 6.30 3.27 18.22
C LEU A 57 7.00 3.36 19.58
N ASP A 58 7.89 4.35 19.74
CA ASP A 58 8.80 4.45 20.87
C ASP A 58 8.40 5.60 21.81
N PHE A 59 8.16 5.27 23.08
CA PHE A 59 7.94 6.25 24.13
C PHE A 59 9.22 7.00 24.54
N GLY A 60 10.38 6.56 24.02
CA GLY A 60 11.70 7.14 24.29
C GLY A 60 12.29 6.74 25.62
N THR A 61 13.55 7.18 25.83
CA THR A 61 14.23 6.98 27.12
C THR A 61 13.76 8.05 28.13
N ARG A 62 13.26 7.59 29.27
CA ARG A 62 12.70 8.47 30.28
C ARG A 62 13.10 8.02 31.67
N SER A 63 13.18 8.97 32.59
CA SER A 63 13.19 8.66 34.03
C SER A 63 11.86 8.05 34.44
N ALA A 64 11.84 7.20 35.45
CA ALA A 64 10.60 6.67 36.01
C ALA A 64 9.69 7.84 36.42
N THR A 65 8.43 7.80 36.03
CA THR A 65 7.47 8.85 36.25
C THR A 65 6.10 8.28 36.60
N ALA A 66 5.39 8.99 37.48
CA ALA A 66 3.98 8.72 37.77
C ALA A 66 3.01 9.42 36.78
N THR A 67 3.52 10.26 35.88
CA THR A 67 2.71 10.98 34.89
C THR A 67 2.56 10.22 33.60
N ASN A 68 1.44 10.44 32.92
CA ASN A 68 1.19 9.88 31.61
C ASN A 68 2.12 10.47 30.54
N VAL A 69 2.47 9.69 29.55
CA VAL A 69 3.28 10.13 28.41
C VAL A 69 2.52 9.84 27.12
N ASP A 70 2.30 10.88 26.35
CA ASP A 70 1.58 10.85 25.09
C ASP A 70 2.53 10.96 23.91
N ILE A 71 2.35 10.10 22.91
CA ILE A 71 3.09 10.15 21.64
C ILE A 71 2.15 9.88 20.46
N ALA A 72 2.64 10.18 19.28
CA ALA A 72 2.00 9.81 18.00
C ALA A 72 3.01 9.10 17.14
N SER A 73 2.56 8.13 16.36
CA SER A 73 3.38 7.43 15.39
C SER A 73 3.79 8.34 14.23
N THR A 74 4.92 8.01 13.61
CA THR A 74 5.41 8.64 12.39
C THR A 74 5.52 7.59 11.28
N SER A 75 5.72 8.04 10.05
CA SER A 75 5.99 7.12 8.94
C SER A 75 7.24 6.29 9.22
N GLY A 76 7.12 4.95 9.16
CA GLY A 76 8.18 4.01 9.56
C GLY A 76 8.39 3.89 11.07
N GLY A 77 7.62 4.63 11.89
CA GLY A 77 7.64 4.61 13.35
C GLY A 77 6.27 4.28 13.94
N GLY A 78 5.66 3.17 13.50
CA GLY A 78 4.40 2.64 14.02
C GLY A 78 3.13 3.17 13.34
N SER A 79 3.22 4.03 12.32
CA SER A 79 2.04 4.39 11.51
C SER A 79 1.63 3.24 10.60
N ILE A 80 0.32 3.09 10.39
CA ILE A 80 -0.23 2.05 9.51
C ILE A 80 -0.39 2.64 8.13
N VAL A 81 0.34 2.09 7.15
CA VAL A 81 0.22 2.44 5.74
C VAL A 81 -0.53 1.34 5.04
N ALA A 82 -1.57 1.68 4.30
CA ALA A 82 -2.38 0.73 3.55
C ALA A 82 -2.75 1.25 2.16
N THR A 83 -2.82 0.34 1.20
CA THR A 83 -3.28 0.60 -0.17
C THR A 83 -4.28 -0.47 -0.56
N CYS A 84 -5.46 -0.06 -0.99
CA CYS A 84 -6.49 -0.97 -1.47
C CYS A 84 -6.98 -0.57 -2.86
N THR A 85 -7.62 -1.49 -3.56
CA THR A 85 -8.40 -1.17 -4.76
C THR A 85 -9.46 -0.12 -4.39
N PRO A 86 -9.58 1.00 -5.15
CA PRO A 86 -10.55 2.04 -4.86
C PRO A 86 -11.97 1.50 -4.73
N GLY A 87 -12.72 2.03 -3.77
CA GLY A 87 -14.09 1.59 -3.50
C GLY A 87 -14.20 0.31 -2.65
N THR A 88 -13.10 -0.35 -2.32
CA THR A 88 -13.11 -1.51 -1.42
C THR A 88 -13.42 -1.07 0.00
N SER A 89 -14.32 -1.78 0.68
CA SER A 89 -14.48 -1.63 2.13
C SER A 89 -13.34 -2.36 2.85
N ALA A 90 -12.83 -1.78 3.92
CA ALA A 90 -11.72 -2.35 4.67
C ALA A 90 -11.88 -2.12 6.18
N ILE A 91 -11.35 -3.03 6.97
CA ILE A 91 -11.33 -2.95 8.44
C ILE A 91 -9.89 -3.11 8.89
N ILE A 92 -9.40 -2.14 9.68
CA ILE A 92 -8.06 -2.20 10.27
C ILE A 92 -8.21 -2.39 11.79
N GLU A 93 -7.64 -3.48 12.28
CA GLU A 93 -7.66 -3.86 13.68
C GLU A 93 -6.26 -3.85 14.28
N LEU A 94 -6.18 -3.45 15.55
CA LEU A 94 -4.97 -3.61 16.37
C LEU A 94 -5.24 -4.59 17.51
N GLY A 95 -4.44 -5.64 17.56
CA GLY A 95 -4.45 -6.59 18.68
C GLY A 95 -4.11 -5.92 20.01
N TYR A 96 -4.28 -6.66 21.09
CA TYR A 96 -4.08 -6.12 22.46
C TYR A 96 -2.67 -6.39 23.01
N GLY A 97 -1.72 -6.69 22.11
CA GLY A 97 -0.32 -6.96 22.44
C GLY A 97 -0.06 -8.40 22.88
N ALA A 98 1.21 -8.75 22.94
CA ALA A 98 1.67 -10.09 23.33
C ALA A 98 1.74 -10.31 24.84
N ASN A 99 1.52 -9.27 25.65
CA ASN A 99 1.70 -9.28 27.10
C ASN A 99 0.39 -9.36 27.92
N GLY A 100 -0.67 -9.96 27.32
CA GLY A 100 -1.94 -10.19 28.02
C GLY A 100 -2.82 -8.92 28.14
N GLY A 101 -2.72 -8.01 27.18
CA GLY A 101 -3.56 -6.83 27.11
C GLY A 101 -5.02 -7.11 26.77
N SER A 102 -5.85 -6.07 26.86
CA SER A 102 -7.27 -6.06 26.54
C SER A 102 -7.70 -4.74 25.91
N SER A 103 -8.99 -4.62 25.58
CA SER A 103 -9.59 -3.36 25.14
C SER A 103 -9.43 -2.20 26.13
N ALA A 104 -9.35 -2.49 27.43
CA ALA A 104 -9.13 -1.49 28.46
C ALA A 104 -7.66 -1.03 28.55
N GLN A 105 -6.70 -1.96 28.36
CA GLN A 105 -5.30 -1.68 28.61
C GLN A 105 -4.37 -2.69 27.93
N ARG A 106 -3.25 -2.21 27.41
CA ARG A 106 -2.11 -2.99 26.90
C ARG A 106 -0.92 -2.89 27.85
N TYR A 107 0.07 -3.79 27.68
CA TYR A 107 1.21 -3.84 28.59
C TYR A 107 2.53 -3.99 27.83
N LEU A 108 3.47 -3.08 28.10
CA LEU A 108 4.88 -3.31 27.85
C LEU A 108 5.43 -4.18 28.96
N LYS A 109 6.33 -5.12 28.64
CA LYS A 109 6.94 -6.03 29.60
C LYS A 109 8.47 -5.92 29.57
N ASN A 110 9.12 -5.90 30.73
CA ASN A 110 10.57 -5.92 30.82
C ASN A 110 11.15 -7.29 30.39
N ALA A 111 12.44 -7.31 30.00
CA ALA A 111 13.11 -8.51 29.54
C ALA A 111 13.08 -9.67 30.56
N ALA A 112 13.09 -9.36 31.87
CA ALA A 112 12.97 -10.36 32.95
C ALA A 112 11.55 -10.92 33.11
N GLY A 113 10.54 -10.35 32.44
CA GLY A 113 9.15 -10.78 32.52
C GLY A 113 8.44 -10.46 33.86
N THR A 114 9.09 -9.72 34.74
CA THR A 114 8.65 -9.50 36.14
C THR A 114 7.86 -8.21 36.32
N ARG A 115 7.89 -7.27 35.36
CA ARG A 115 7.21 -5.97 35.45
C ARG A 115 6.49 -5.63 34.16
N LEU A 116 5.28 -5.11 34.33
CA LEU A 116 4.44 -4.61 33.26
C LEU A 116 4.27 -3.11 33.40
N LEU A 117 4.24 -2.40 32.26
CA LEU A 117 3.91 -0.98 32.17
C LEU A 117 2.66 -0.83 31.31
N ALA A 118 1.65 -0.20 31.85
CA ALA A 118 0.39 -0.02 31.17
C ALA A 118 0.49 1.05 30.08
N TYR A 119 -0.11 0.75 28.92
CA TYR A 119 -0.27 1.72 27.83
C TYR A 119 -1.56 1.47 27.05
N GLN A 120 -1.93 2.37 26.16
CA GLN A 120 -3.05 2.17 25.25
C GLN A 120 -2.79 2.86 23.91
N LEU A 121 -3.45 2.35 22.85
CA LEU A 121 -3.40 2.88 21.49
C LEU A 121 -4.76 3.42 21.08
N TYR A 122 -4.74 4.51 20.32
CA TYR A 122 -5.94 5.26 19.97
C TYR A 122 -5.91 5.67 18.50
N ARG A 123 -7.11 5.88 17.94
CA ARG A 123 -7.31 6.36 16.58
C ARG A 123 -7.26 7.88 16.46
N ASP A 124 -7.38 8.59 17.57
CA ASP A 124 -7.52 10.05 17.63
C ASP A 124 -6.48 10.72 18.53
N ALA A 125 -6.13 11.95 18.18
CA ALA A 125 -5.14 12.73 18.95
C ALA A 125 -5.61 13.06 20.37
N ALA A 126 -6.91 13.14 20.61
CA ALA A 126 -7.49 13.36 21.93
C ALA A 126 -7.41 12.11 22.83
N ARG A 127 -7.10 10.92 22.25
CA ARG A 127 -7.02 9.64 22.95
C ARG A 127 -8.31 9.25 23.64
N THR A 128 -9.42 9.46 22.96
CA THR A 128 -10.76 9.10 23.41
C THR A 128 -11.27 7.82 22.74
N GLN A 129 -10.75 7.50 21.55
CA GLN A 129 -11.18 6.33 20.77
C GLN A 129 -10.07 5.28 20.76
N VAL A 130 -10.19 4.28 21.63
CA VAL A 130 -9.26 3.14 21.64
C VAL A 130 -9.28 2.45 20.27
N TRP A 131 -8.10 2.14 19.76
CA TRP A 131 -7.96 1.32 18.56
C TRP A 131 -7.72 -0.14 18.95
N GLY A 132 -8.68 -0.99 18.66
CA GLY A 132 -8.67 -2.40 19.03
C GLY A 132 -9.26 -3.29 17.94
N THR A 133 -9.89 -4.36 18.35
CA THR A 133 -10.59 -5.32 17.50
C THR A 133 -12.10 -5.17 17.60
N GLY A 134 -12.84 -5.75 16.65
CA GLY A 134 -14.30 -5.73 16.61
C GLY A 134 -14.86 -4.30 16.52
N SER A 135 -15.67 -3.89 17.49
CA SER A 135 -16.26 -2.54 17.52
C SER A 135 -15.25 -1.41 17.71
N LEU A 136 -14.04 -1.73 18.16
CA LEU A 136 -12.95 -0.77 18.32
C LEU A 136 -12.04 -0.68 17.09
N ALA A 137 -12.31 -1.44 16.04
CA ALA A 137 -11.60 -1.40 14.77
C ALA A 137 -11.86 -0.08 14.01
N LEU A 138 -10.96 0.26 13.11
CA LEU A 138 -11.20 1.32 12.13
C LEU A 138 -11.91 0.72 10.92
N SER A 139 -13.16 1.12 10.70
CA SER A 139 -13.93 0.73 9.53
C SER A 139 -13.84 1.79 8.44
N ILE A 140 -13.52 1.38 7.22
CA ILE A 140 -13.40 2.21 6.02
C ILE A 140 -14.43 1.69 5.03
N VAL A 141 -15.48 2.47 4.76
CA VAL A 141 -16.59 2.04 3.89
C VAL A 141 -16.15 1.97 2.42
N SER A 142 -15.31 2.91 1.99
CA SER A 142 -14.81 3.00 0.61
C SER A 142 -13.39 3.51 0.63
N PHE A 143 -12.44 2.67 0.23
CA PHE A 143 -11.03 3.04 0.21
C PHE A 143 -10.76 4.03 -0.94
N PRO A 144 -10.01 5.11 -0.71
CA PRO A 144 -9.69 6.08 -1.76
C PRO A 144 -8.68 5.53 -2.78
N ALA A 145 -8.50 6.25 -3.89
CA ALA A 145 -7.59 5.85 -4.97
C ALA A 145 -6.09 5.96 -4.62
N THR A 146 -5.78 6.49 -3.43
CA THR A 146 -4.40 6.73 -2.99
C THR A 146 -4.06 5.92 -1.75
N THR A 147 -2.79 5.61 -1.58
CA THR A 147 -2.26 5.04 -0.34
C THR A 147 -2.62 5.93 0.86
N GLN A 148 -3.08 5.31 1.93
CA GLN A 148 -3.47 5.98 3.17
C GLN A 148 -2.48 5.69 4.27
N THR A 149 -2.21 6.70 5.09
CA THR A 149 -1.39 6.57 6.31
C THR A 149 -2.25 6.92 7.51
N TYR A 150 -2.37 5.98 8.42
CA TYR A 150 -3.13 6.13 9.65
C TYR A 150 -2.17 6.30 10.83
N THR A 151 -2.27 7.45 11.50
CA THR A 151 -1.48 7.73 12.71
C THR A 151 -2.04 6.94 13.87
N VAL A 152 -1.16 6.24 14.58
CA VAL A 152 -1.46 5.58 15.86
C VAL A 152 -1.07 6.53 16.99
N TYR A 153 -2.01 6.91 17.81
CA TYR A 153 -1.74 7.69 19.02
C TYR A 153 -1.58 6.75 20.20
N ALA A 154 -0.63 7.02 21.06
CA ALA A 154 -0.34 6.16 22.20
C ALA A 154 -0.22 6.96 23.48
N ARG A 155 -0.64 6.33 24.58
CA ARG A 155 -0.44 6.82 25.93
C ARG A 155 0.16 5.74 26.79
N TYR A 156 1.31 6.01 27.36
CA TYR A 156 1.84 5.29 28.51
C TYR A 156 1.20 5.84 29.76
N PHE A 157 0.71 4.97 30.63
CA PHE A 157 0.13 5.37 31.92
C PHE A 157 1.20 5.30 33.00
N GLY A 158 1.54 6.47 33.54
CA GLY A 158 2.37 6.53 34.72
C GLY A 158 1.67 5.85 35.91
N GLY A 159 2.44 5.38 36.85
CA GLY A 159 1.87 4.67 37.99
C GLY A 159 2.82 4.56 39.20
N THR A 160 2.27 4.12 40.29
CA THR A 160 2.99 3.81 41.54
C THR A 160 2.79 2.33 41.88
N PRO A 161 3.80 1.62 42.40
CA PRO A 161 5.20 2.05 42.56
C PRO A 161 5.89 2.31 41.22
N LEU A 162 6.88 3.20 41.21
CA LEU A 162 7.66 3.51 40.00
C LEU A 162 8.34 2.25 39.44
N PRO A 163 8.42 2.12 38.13
CA PRO A 163 9.05 0.97 37.51
C PRO A 163 10.57 1.00 37.68
N PRO A 164 11.23 -0.17 37.82
CA PRO A 164 12.69 -0.25 37.78
C PRO A 164 13.21 0.13 36.38
N ALA A 165 14.46 0.56 36.31
CA ALA A 165 15.15 0.83 35.08
C ALA A 165 15.22 -0.45 34.22
N GLY A 166 15.07 -0.29 32.89
CA GLY A 166 15.11 -1.39 31.94
C GLY A 166 14.42 -1.06 30.63
N VAL A 167 14.55 -1.95 29.67
CA VAL A 167 13.83 -1.90 28.39
C VAL A 167 12.51 -2.66 28.54
N TYR A 168 11.44 -2.04 28.11
CA TYR A 168 10.09 -2.59 28.16
C TYR A 168 9.51 -2.62 26.74
N THR A 169 9.03 -3.77 26.31
CA THR A 169 8.54 -3.98 24.94
C THR A 169 7.19 -4.66 24.92
N ASP A 170 6.46 -4.45 23.83
CA ASP A 170 5.29 -5.22 23.44
C ASP A 170 5.30 -5.42 21.92
N ASN A 171 4.52 -6.38 21.45
CA ASN A 171 4.32 -6.64 20.02
C ASN A 171 2.81 -6.63 19.74
N VAL A 172 2.38 -5.69 18.90
CA VAL A 172 0.97 -5.50 18.53
C VAL A 172 0.78 -5.94 17.09
N THR A 173 -0.09 -6.91 16.87
CA THR A 173 -0.48 -7.35 15.54
C THR A 173 -1.45 -6.34 14.93
N VAL A 174 -1.22 -5.98 13.67
CA VAL A 174 -2.14 -5.20 12.85
C VAL A 174 -2.77 -6.13 11.83
N SER A 175 -4.10 -6.12 11.73
CA SER A 175 -4.85 -6.89 10.74
C SER A 175 -5.62 -5.97 9.80
N LEU A 176 -5.64 -6.32 8.52
CA LEU A 176 -6.40 -5.63 7.47
C LEU A 176 -7.30 -6.64 6.78
N THR A 177 -8.62 -6.46 6.92
CA THR A 177 -9.66 -7.31 6.30
C THR A 177 -10.42 -6.49 5.26
N TYR A 178 -10.72 -7.09 4.09
CA TYR A 178 -11.41 -6.45 2.95
C TYR A 178 -12.26 -7.43 2.15
#